data_6d808dddd1d76e0d9d24a51024dcadbe
#
_entry.id   6d808dddd1d76e0d9d24a51024dcadbe
#
_cell.length_a   1.000
_cell.length_b   1.000
_cell.length_c   1.000
_cell.angle_alpha   90.00
_cell.angle_beta   90.00
_cell.angle_gamma   90.00
#
_symmetry.space_group_name_H-M   'P 1'
#
loop_
_entity.id
_entity.type
_entity.pdbx_description
1 polymer ?
#
loop_
_entity_poly.entity_id
_entity_poly.type
_entity_poly.pdbx_seq_one_letter_code
_entity_poly.pdbx_strand_id
1 'polypeptide(L)'
;FNILFKKEYSNEKEYLLIKINSDSSKILKYEIKLPISSKIIDFITFDNLIIFSSSNKKRENLLNIYNIRNKRFMNLYASLKINEKVIGIKKINETIFEVIVLSEELDKSNLLSKRRFDLNGNEINKIQVSIKNRSLISGNFYTINSNKIVGIGLYGKKNSNDAIGIYISSFLDNKLEYLKKYNFFELPNFYKNDEKYLKTNILKKIKNKDFDKIKFDHNFIPNELIKIDNNLVFSAESILLNYNNNNNYTYIPYYNTYAGTYDK
;
A
#
# COMPACT_ATOMS: atom_id res chain seq x y z
N PHE A 1 16.25 13.82 -6.75
CA PHE A 1 15.35 12.92 -7.50
C PHE A 1 16.00 11.57 -7.71
N ASN A 2 15.23 10.47 -7.55
CA ASN A 2 15.70 9.12 -7.79
C ASN A 2 14.74 8.45 -8.77
N ILE A 3 15.28 7.95 -9.87
CA ILE A 3 14.50 7.27 -10.92
C ILE A 3 15.12 5.90 -11.13
N LEU A 4 14.29 4.86 -11.10
CA LEU A 4 14.71 3.49 -11.34
C LEU A 4 14.18 3.03 -12.69
N PHE A 5 15.10 2.74 -13.60
CA PHE A 5 14.77 2.16 -14.90
C PHE A 5 15.04 0.67 -14.87
N LYS A 6 14.13 -0.09 -15.44
CA LYS A 6 14.31 -1.51 -15.69
C LYS A 6 14.81 -1.71 -17.12
N LYS A 7 15.91 -2.44 -17.27
CA LYS A 7 16.45 -2.84 -18.56
C LYS A 7 16.25 -4.36 -18.70
N GLU A 8 15.43 -4.78 -19.64
CA GLU A 8 15.20 -6.19 -19.91
C GLU A 8 16.06 -6.66 -21.08
N TYR A 9 16.95 -7.58 -20.82
CA TYR A 9 17.61 -8.43 -21.83
C TYR A 9 17.02 -9.85 -21.72
N SER A 10 17.19 -10.66 -22.75
CA SER A 10 16.57 -11.98 -22.85
C SER A 10 16.80 -12.92 -21.64
N ASN A 11 17.87 -12.73 -20.87
CA ASN A 11 18.23 -13.60 -19.76
C ASN A 11 18.60 -12.91 -18.45
N GLU A 12 18.70 -11.57 -18.41
CA GLU A 12 19.07 -10.82 -17.20
C GLU A 12 18.18 -9.60 -17.00
N LYS A 13 17.84 -9.32 -15.75
CA LYS A 13 17.14 -8.09 -15.36
C LYS A 13 18.13 -7.17 -14.69
N GLU A 14 18.47 -6.11 -15.40
CA GLU A 14 19.28 -5.03 -14.85
C GLU A 14 18.39 -3.85 -14.51
N TYR A 15 18.69 -3.21 -13.40
CA TYR A 15 18.04 -1.97 -13.01
C TYR A 15 19.09 -0.86 -13.01
N LEU A 16 18.75 0.26 -13.62
CA LEU A 16 19.54 1.48 -13.61
C LEU A 16 18.90 2.48 -12.66
N LEU A 17 19.54 2.74 -11.54
CA LEU A 17 19.16 3.84 -10.67
C LEU A 17 19.86 5.12 -11.13
N ILE A 18 19.08 6.14 -11.42
CA ILE A 18 19.57 7.49 -11.70
C ILE A 18 19.25 8.36 -10.48
N LYS A 19 20.27 8.86 -9.82
CA LYS A 19 20.16 9.83 -8.72
C LYS A 19 20.52 11.21 -9.27
N ILE A 20 19.57 12.15 -9.21
CA ILE A 20 19.77 13.53 -9.61
C ILE A 20 19.83 14.38 -8.32
N ASN A 21 20.97 15.00 -8.11
CA ASN A 21 21.10 15.93 -6.98
C ASN A 21 20.67 17.33 -7.45
N SER A 22 19.65 17.90 -6.78
CA SER A 22 19.10 19.23 -7.09
C SER A 22 20.17 20.33 -6.95
N ASP A 23 21.06 20.20 -5.95
CA ASP A 23 21.97 21.28 -5.57
C ASP A 23 23.23 21.35 -6.45
N SER A 24 23.59 20.25 -7.13
CA SER A 24 24.85 20.18 -7.90
C SER A 24 24.64 19.83 -9.37
N SER A 25 23.40 19.67 -9.81
CA SER A 25 23.04 19.15 -11.15
C SER A 25 23.77 17.85 -11.54
N LYS A 26 24.37 17.18 -10.56
CA LYS A 26 25.08 15.92 -10.77
C LYS A 26 24.10 14.79 -11.00
N ILE A 27 24.31 14.07 -12.09
CA ILE A 27 23.59 12.83 -12.40
C ILE A 27 24.50 11.66 -12.08
N LEU A 28 24.10 10.87 -11.10
CA LEU A 28 24.79 9.64 -10.73
C LEU A 28 24.00 8.44 -11.26
N LYS A 29 24.70 7.50 -11.88
CA LYS A 29 24.10 6.28 -12.45
C LYS A 29 24.66 5.06 -11.73
N TYR A 30 23.79 4.18 -11.28
CA TYR A 30 24.15 2.94 -10.58
C TYR A 30 23.43 1.77 -11.22
N GLU A 31 24.18 0.77 -11.63
CA GLU A 31 23.64 -0.49 -12.13
C GLU A 31 23.43 -1.46 -10.97
N ILE A 32 22.22 -2.01 -10.91
CA ILE A 32 21.83 -2.99 -9.89
C ILE A 32 21.45 -4.26 -10.61
N LYS A 33 22.25 -5.31 -10.45
CA LYS A 33 21.97 -6.64 -11.00
C LYS A 33 21.20 -7.45 -9.98
N LEU A 34 20.01 -7.86 -10.33
CA LEU A 34 19.18 -8.76 -9.52
C LEU A 34 19.18 -10.17 -10.13
N PRO A 35 18.93 -11.20 -9.30
CA PRO A 35 18.67 -12.53 -9.83
C PRO A 35 17.53 -12.50 -10.86
N ILE A 36 17.66 -13.27 -11.92
CA ILE A 36 16.81 -13.28 -13.14
C ILE A 36 15.30 -13.33 -12.85
N SER A 37 14.93 -13.93 -11.71
CA SER A 37 13.53 -14.11 -11.30
C SER A 37 12.94 -12.94 -10.51
N SER A 38 13.74 -11.95 -10.12
CA SER A 38 13.31 -10.90 -9.19
C SER A 38 12.77 -9.68 -9.93
N LYS A 39 11.70 -9.07 -9.37
CA LYS A 39 11.13 -7.80 -9.83
C LYS A 39 11.07 -6.84 -8.64
N ILE A 40 11.67 -5.65 -8.78
CA ILE A 40 11.50 -4.58 -7.80
C ILE A 40 10.06 -4.09 -7.86
N ILE A 41 9.43 -3.97 -6.69
CA ILE A 41 8.06 -3.51 -6.52
C ILE A 41 8.08 -2.04 -6.08
N ASP A 42 8.92 -1.73 -5.08
CA ASP A 42 9.02 -0.41 -4.49
C ASP A 42 10.44 -0.18 -3.95
N PHE A 43 10.90 1.06 -3.87
CA PHE A 43 12.24 1.37 -3.40
C PHE A 43 12.36 2.77 -2.78
N ILE A 44 13.31 2.91 -1.86
CA ILE A 44 13.79 4.20 -1.33
C ILE A 44 15.31 4.24 -1.36
N THR A 45 15.87 5.43 -1.30
CA THR A 45 17.32 5.63 -1.30
C THR A 45 17.78 6.42 -0.09
N PHE A 46 18.95 6.03 0.42
CA PHE A 46 19.80 6.78 1.33
C PHE A 46 21.07 7.17 0.59
N ASP A 47 22.05 7.78 1.27
CA ASP A 47 23.28 8.21 0.59
C ASP A 47 23.94 7.12 -0.24
N ASN A 48 24.23 5.99 0.40
CA ASN A 48 24.93 4.87 -0.22
C ASN A 48 24.13 3.58 -0.22
N LEU A 49 22.85 3.64 0.18
CA LEU A 49 21.99 2.47 0.29
C LEU A 49 20.74 2.64 -0.56
N ILE A 50 20.31 1.56 -1.15
CA ILE A 50 19.00 1.41 -1.76
C ILE A 50 18.28 0.33 -0.97
N ILE A 51 17.09 0.66 -0.46
CA ILE A 51 16.22 -0.29 0.20
C ILE A 51 15.07 -0.54 -0.74
N PHE A 52 14.80 -1.79 -1.06
CA PHE A 52 13.74 -2.13 -1.99
C PHE A 52 13.06 -3.44 -1.63
N SER A 53 11.78 -3.51 -1.96
CA SER A 53 11.03 -4.76 -1.98
C SER A 53 11.12 -5.39 -3.36
N SER A 54 11.25 -6.70 -3.39
CA SER A 54 11.24 -7.46 -4.63
C SER A 54 10.40 -8.74 -4.48
N SER A 55 9.89 -9.23 -5.60
CA SER A 55 9.25 -10.55 -5.67
C SER A 55 10.01 -11.44 -6.64
N ASN A 56 10.08 -12.73 -6.34
CA ASN A 56 10.65 -13.74 -7.22
C ASN A 56 9.53 -14.56 -7.93
N LYS A 57 9.93 -15.51 -8.79
CA LYS A 57 8.98 -16.40 -9.49
C LYS A 57 8.13 -17.25 -8.54
N LYS A 58 8.64 -17.58 -7.36
CA LYS A 58 7.92 -18.32 -6.32
C LYS A 58 6.95 -17.44 -5.53
N ARG A 59 6.80 -16.15 -5.91
CA ARG A 59 6.02 -15.13 -5.21
C ARG A 59 6.51 -14.82 -3.79
N GLU A 60 7.74 -15.17 -3.49
CA GLU A 60 8.38 -14.75 -2.25
C GLU A 60 8.63 -13.24 -2.31
N ASN A 61 8.19 -12.54 -1.30
CA ASN A 61 8.44 -11.12 -1.15
C ASN A 61 9.71 -10.95 -0.31
N LEU A 62 10.63 -10.19 -0.83
CA LEU A 62 11.94 -9.98 -0.22
C LEU A 62 12.11 -8.49 0.06
N LEU A 63 12.60 -8.18 1.25
CA LEU A 63 13.08 -6.86 1.58
C LEU A 63 14.60 -6.89 1.53
N ASN A 64 15.19 -5.98 0.76
CA ASN A 64 16.61 -5.98 0.46
C ASN A 64 17.21 -4.62 0.75
N ILE A 65 18.45 -4.62 1.22
CA ILE A 65 19.32 -3.44 1.27
C ILE A 65 20.48 -3.67 0.32
N TYR A 66 20.72 -2.75 -0.59
CA TYR A 66 21.84 -2.75 -1.50
C TYR A 66 22.76 -1.58 -1.19
N ASN A 67 24.02 -1.88 -0.89
CA ASN A 67 25.04 -0.86 -0.69
C ASN A 67 25.71 -0.54 -2.03
N ILE A 68 25.55 0.70 -2.48
CA ILE A 68 26.02 1.20 -3.77
C ILE A 68 27.57 1.21 -3.85
N ARG A 69 28.26 1.53 -2.73
CA ARG A 69 29.72 1.67 -2.71
C ARG A 69 30.43 0.34 -2.89
N ASN A 70 30.02 -0.67 -2.11
CA ASN A 70 30.70 -1.96 -2.11
C ASN A 70 29.96 -3.02 -2.95
N LYS A 71 28.81 -2.65 -3.58
CA LYS A 71 27.98 -3.52 -4.43
C LYS A 71 27.46 -4.77 -3.70
N ARG A 72 27.26 -4.70 -2.39
CA ARG A 72 26.80 -5.83 -1.58
C ARG A 72 25.29 -5.75 -1.32
N PHE A 73 24.66 -6.90 -1.41
CA PHE A 73 23.28 -7.11 -0.99
C PHE A 73 23.22 -7.65 0.43
N MET A 74 22.25 -7.16 1.18
CA MET A 74 21.81 -7.74 2.44
C MET A 74 20.31 -8.03 2.31
N ASN A 75 19.95 -9.29 2.43
CA ASN A 75 18.55 -9.70 2.45
C ASN A 75 18.05 -9.68 3.89
N LEU A 76 16.91 -9.04 4.11
CA LEU A 76 16.25 -9.03 5.39
C LEU A 76 15.25 -10.20 5.49
N TYR A 77 15.73 -11.43 5.24
CA TYR A 77 14.87 -12.63 5.25
C TYR A 77 14.15 -12.86 6.58
N ALA A 78 14.80 -12.52 7.70
CA ALA A 78 14.24 -12.69 9.04
C ALA A 78 13.08 -11.72 9.33
N SER A 79 12.91 -10.67 8.53
CA SER A 79 11.90 -9.64 8.77
C SER A 79 10.57 -9.90 8.08
N LEU A 80 10.52 -10.81 7.10
CA LEU A 80 9.29 -11.15 6.37
C LEU A 80 9.04 -12.65 6.37
N LYS A 81 7.80 -13.03 6.65
CA LYS A 81 7.32 -14.42 6.53
C LYS A 81 6.85 -14.69 5.10
N ILE A 82 6.71 -15.97 4.74
CA ILE A 82 6.26 -16.40 3.40
C ILE A 82 4.89 -15.82 3.03
N ASN A 83 4.00 -15.66 4.00
CA ASN A 83 2.65 -15.11 3.82
C ASN A 83 2.59 -13.58 3.94
N GLU A 84 3.73 -12.91 3.97
CA GLU A 84 3.82 -11.46 4.11
C GLU A 84 4.22 -10.80 2.79
N LYS A 85 3.57 -9.68 2.47
CA LYS A 85 3.83 -8.89 1.26
C LYS A 85 4.09 -7.44 1.64
N VAL A 86 5.22 -6.90 1.20
CA VAL A 86 5.49 -5.45 1.28
C VAL A 86 4.59 -4.74 0.28
N ILE A 87 3.84 -3.76 0.76
CA ILE A 87 2.97 -2.91 -0.06
C ILE A 87 3.39 -1.44 -0.07
N GLY A 88 4.39 -1.07 0.72
CA GLY A 88 4.97 0.27 0.72
C GLY A 88 6.25 0.34 1.54
N ILE A 89 7.17 1.19 1.10
CA ILE A 89 8.42 1.51 1.80
C ILE A 89 8.55 3.03 1.87
N LYS A 90 8.91 3.56 3.04
CA LYS A 90 9.04 5.00 3.24
C LYS A 90 10.30 5.32 4.04
N LYS A 91 11.05 6.32 3.57
CA LYS A 91 12.14 6.92 4.35
C LYS A 91 11.53 7.82 5.43
N ILE A 92 11.94 7.63 6.69
CA ILE A 92 11.50 8.44 7.82
C ILE A 92 12.53 9.54 8.13
N ASN A 93 13.78 9.15 8.23
CA ASN A 93 14.92 10.05 8.40
C ASN A 93 16.17 9.40 7.81
N GLU A 94 17.36 9.93 8.07
CA GLU A 94 18.61 9.43 7.48
C GLU A 94 19.07 8.05 8.00
N THR A 95 18.45 7.54 9.06
CA THR A 95 18.85 6.27 9.71
C THR A 95 17.73 5.26 9.84
N ILE A 96 16.47 5.65 9.55
CA ILE A 96 15.28 4.84 9.78
C ILE A 96 14.41 4.82 8.53
N PHE A 97 13.92 3.65 8.19
CA PHE A 97 12.87 3.46 7.20
C PHE A 97 11.69 2.69 7.77
N GLU A 98 10.58 2.79 7.08
CA GLU A 98 9.31 2.19 7.44
C GLU A 98 8.81 1.32 6.30
N VAL A 99 8.26 0.17 6.65
CA VAL A 99 7.71 -0.79 5.70
C VAL A 99 6.26 -1.10 6.09
N ILE A 100 5.38 -1.05 5.13
CA ILE A 100 3.99 -1.49 5.29
C ILE A 100 3.87 -2.90 4.72
N VAL A 101 3.42 -3.81 5.56
CA VAL A 101 3.36 -5.24 5.25
C VAL A 101 1.93 -5.73 5.40
N LEU A 102 1.43 -6.37 4.35
CA LEU A 102 0.19 -7.12 4.36
C LEU A 102 0.51 -8.58 4.65
N SER A 103 -0.12 -9.17 5.66
CA SER A 103 0.10 -10.55 6.09
C SER A 103 -1.19 -11.36 5.99
N GLU A 104 -1.13 -12.52 5.36
CA GLU A 104 -2.26 -13.46 5.33
C GLU A 104 -2.23 -14.33 6.59
N GLU A 105 -3.33 -14.35 7.34
CA GLU A 105 -3.52 -15.17 8.53
C GLU A 105 -3.98 -16.59 8.18
N LEU A 106 -3.91 -17.52 9.14
CA LEU A 106 -4.35 -18.92 8.97
C LEU A 106 -5.81 -19.04 8.52
N ASP A 107 -6.64 -18.12 8.92
CA ASP A 107 -8.06 -18.07 8.58
C ASP A 107 -8.31 -17.40 7.22
N LYS A 108 -7.26 -17.10 6.45
CA LYS A 108 -7.31 -16.41 5.16
C LYS A 108 -7.74 -14.95 5.21
N SER A 109 -7.81 -14.33 6.38
CA SER A 109 -7.94 -12.88 6.50
C SER A 109 -6.58 -12.21 6.35
N ASN A 110 -6.56 -10.97 5.89
CA ASN A 110 -5.34 -10.18 5.84
C ASN A 110 -5.34 -9.16 6.97
N LEU A 111 -4.19 -9.03 7.61
CA LEU A 111 -3.87 -7.94 8.52
C LEU A 111 -2.82 -7.02 7.89
N LEU A 112 -2.73 -5.81 8.40
CA LEU A 112 -1.74 -4.83 7.99
C LEU A 112 -0.81 -4.50 9.17
N SER A 113 0.49 -4.47 8.91
CA SER A 113 1.48 -4.01 9.88
C SER A 113 2.34 -2.91 9.30
N LYS A 114 2.70 -1.97 10.15
CA LYS A 114 3.72 -0.97 9.93
C LYS A 114 4.92 -1.35 10.79
N ARG A 115 6.08 -1.50 10.16
CA ARG A 115 7.33 -1.89 10.82
C ARG A 115 8.40 -0.85 10.54
N ARG A 116 9.15 -0.48 11.54
CA ARG A 116 10.30 0.42 11.42
C ARG A 116 11.59 -0.36 11.57
N PHE A 117 12.55 -0.04 10.74
CA PHE A 117 13.86 -0.65 10.71
C PHE A 117 14.95 0.41 10.74
N ASP A 118 16.09 0.06 11.34
CA ASP A 118 17.35 0.78 11.12
C ASP A 118 18.00 0.35 9.78
N LEU A 119 19.08 1.04 9.41
CA LEU A 119 19.82 0.73 8.17
C LEU A 119 20.59 -0.59 8.23
N ASN A 120 20.70 -1.23 9.41
CA ASN A 120 21.27 -2.56 9.57
C ASN A 120 20.19 -3.65 9.42
N GLY A 121 18.90 -3.24 9.28
CA GLY A 121 17.77 -4.15 9.13
C GLY A 121 17.20 -4.67 10.43
N ASN A 122 17.57 -4.09 11.57
CA ASN A 122 16.96 -4.42 12.85
C ASN A 122 15.58 -3.79 12.97
N GLU A 123 14.55 -4.58 13.31
CA GLU A 123 13.20 -4.08 13.56
C GLU A 123 13.19 -3.31 14.90
N ILE A 124 12.89 -2.00 14.83
CA ILE A 124 12.84 -1.10 15.99
C ILE A 124 11.45 -1.12 16.61
N ASN A 125 10.41 -1.15 15.76
CA ASN A 125 9.02 -1.03 16.19
C ASN A 125 8.08 -1.69 15.19
N LYS A 126 6.97 -2.21 15.72
CA LYS A 126 5.88 -2.79 14.93
C LYS A 126 4.54 -2.42 15.53
N ILE A 127 3.64 -1.90 14.70
CA ILE A 127 2.21 -1.80 15.00
C ILE A 127 1.42 -2.63 14.00
N GLN A 128 0.25 -3.10 14.41
CA GLN A 128 -0.55 -4.02 13.60
C GLN A 128 -2.03 -3.71 13.75
N VAL A 129 -2.75 -3.80 12.64
CA VAL A 129 -4.20 -3.68 12.60
C VAL A 129 -4.82 -4.88 11.90
N SER A 130 -5.92 -5.37 12.44
CA SER A 130 -6.76 -6.41 11.86
C SER A 130 -8.22 -6.11 12.13
N ILE A 131 -9.11 -6.61 11.29
CA ILE A 131 -10.56 -6.48 11.48
C ILE A 131 -11.15 -7.89 11.50
N LYS A 132 -11.80 -8.25 12.60
CA LYS A 132 -12.42 -9.58 12.76
C LYS A 132 -13.34 -9.90 11.57
N ASN A 133 -13.17 -11.08 10.98
CA ASN A 133 -13.95 -11.57 9.83
C ASN A 133 -13.86 -10.69 8.57
N ARG A 134 -12.78 -9.92 8.40
CA ARG A 134 -12.52 -9.07 7.23
C ARG A 134 -11.06 -9.20 6.81
N SER A 135 -10.79 -8.92 5.55
CA SER A 135 -9.43 -8.77 5.03
C SER A 135 -9.11 -7.29 4.87
N LEU A 136 -7.95 -6.87 5.35
CA LEU A 136 -7.40 -5.59 4.98
C LEU A 136 -6.79 -5.72 3.58
N ILE A 137 -7.07 -4.75 2.71
CA ILE A 137 -6.61 -4.76 1.31
C ILE A 137 -5.40 -3.85 1.16
N SER A 138 -5.46 -2.72 1.83
CA SER A 138 -4.40 -1.71 1.79
C SER A 138 -4.52 -0.78 2.99
N GLY A 139 -3.50 0.06 3.18
CA GLY A 139 -3.57 1.14 4.15
C GLY A 139 -2.28 1.90 4.27
N ASN A 140 -2.42 3.12 4.74
CA ASN A 140 -1.34 4.04 5.02
C ASN A 140 -1.39 4.47 6.48
N PHE A 141 -0.23 4.79 7.03
CA PHE A 141 -0.10 5.27 8.41
C PHE A 141 0.50 6.67 8.41
N TYR A 142 -0.08 7.54 9.20
CA TYR A 142 0.40 8.89 9.45
C TYR A 142 0.78 9.05 10.93
N THR A 143 2.00 9.51 11.17
CA THR A 143 2.48 9.80 12.53
C THR A 143 2.12 11.24 12.87
N ILE A 144 1.18 11.44 13.79
CA ILE A 144 0.74 12.76 14.23
C ILE A 144 1.81 13.39 15.13
N ASN A 145 2.32 12.61 16.10
CA ASN A 145 3.40 12.98 17.01
C ASN A 145 4.16 11.71 17.44
N SER A 146 5.07 11.83 18.40
CA SER A 146 5.90 10.72 18.88
C SER A 146 5.11 9.49 19.35
N ASN A 147 3.92 9.69 19.91
CA ASN A 147 3.13 8.63 20.55
C ASN A 147 1.88 8.28 19.74
N LYS A 148 1.40 9.17 18.85
CA LYS A 148 0.11 8.98 18.16
C LYS A 148 0.27 8.72 16.69
N ILE A 149 -0.27 7.60 16.22
CA ILE A 149 -0.27 7.18 14.82
C ILE A 149 -1.71 6.92 14.40
N VAL A 150 -2.08 7.39 13.21
CA VAL A 150 -3.37 7.08 12.58
C VAL A 150 -3.12 6.21 11.35
N GLY A 151 -3.89 5.14 11.23
CA GLY A 151 -3.93 4.29 10.04
C GLY A 151 -5.27 4.41 9.34
N ILE A 152 -5.25 4.55 8.02
CA ILE A 152 -6.43 4.59 7.18
C ILE A 152 -6.19 3.69 5.97
N GLY A 153 -7.22 2.94 5.58
CA GLY A 153 -7.09 2.08 4.40
C GLY A 153 -8.40 1.41 4.00
N LEU A 154 -8.27 0.46 3.09
CA LEU A 154 -9.38 -0.27 2.51
C LEU A 154 -9.51 -1.65 3.17
N TYR A 155 -10.75 -2.07 3.39
CA TYR A 155 -11.07 -3.41 3.85
C TYR A 155 -12.09 -4.07 2.93
N GLY A 156 -12.05 -5.40 2.89
CA GLY A 156 -12.94 -6.24 2.12
C GLY A 156 -13.55 -7.38 2.92
N LYS A 157 -14.26 -8.25 2.22
CA LYS A 157 -14.69 -9.53 2.78
C LYS A 157 -13.46 -10.41 3.03
N LYS A 158 -13.61 -11.34 3.96
CA LYS A 158 -12.61 -12.40 4.14
C LYS A 158 -12.40 -13.13 2.82
N ASN A 159 -11.15 -13.43 2.48
CA ASN A 159 -10.75 -14.09 1.23
C ASN A 159 -11.08 -13.31 -0.07
N SER A 160 -11.29 -11.99 0.02
CA SER A 160 -11.53 -11.15 -1.16
C SER A 160 -10.52 -10.02 -1.22
N ASN A 161 -10.13 -9.67 -2.43
CA ASN A 161 -9.34 -8.46 -2.72
C ASN A 161 -10.25 -7.27 -3.08
N ASP A 162 -11.58 -7.47 -3.09
CA ASP A 162 -12.52 -6.42 -3.41
C ASP A 162 -12.78 -5.56 -2.18
N ALA A 163 -12.51 -4.27 -2.30
CA ALA A 163 -12.81 -3.33 -1.24
C ALA A 163 -14.32 -3.11 -1.10
N ILE A 164 -14.81 -3.12 0.13
CA ILE A 164 -16.23 -2.83 0.45
C ILE A 164 -16.36 -1.60 1.34
N GLY A 165 -15.24 -1.06 1.80
CA GLY A 165 -15.25 0.12 2.66
C GLY A 165 -13.86 0.55 3.09
N ILE A 166 -13.84 1.58 3.93
CA ILE A 166 -12.64 2.13 4.55
C ILE A 166 -12.61 1.79 6.04
N TYR A 167 -11.40 1.69 6.59
CA TYR A 167 -11.19 1.64 8.03
C TYR A 167 -10.30 2.79 8.49
N ILE A 168 -10.51 3.20 9.74
CA ILE A 168 -9.70 4.18 10.43
C ILE A 168 -9.24 3.54 11.74
N SER A 169 -7.96 3.60 12.03
CA SER A 169 -7.35 3.12 13.28
C SER A 169 -6.51 4.21 13.91
N SER A 170 -6.48 4.26 15.24
CA SER A 170 -5.61 5.13 16.02
C SER A 170 -4.79 4.27 16.98
N PHE A 171 -3.52 4.63 17.10
CA PHE A 171 -2.59 3.99 18.02
C PHE A 171 -2.00 5.05 18.93
N LEU A 172 -1.99 4.77 20.23
CA LEU A 172 -1.32 5.54 21.26
C LEU A 172 -0.23 4.65 21.88
N ASP A 173 1.00 5.13 21.93
CA ASP A 173 2.16 4.36 22.42
C ASP A 173 2.25 2.95 21.80
N ASN A 174 2.02 2.88 20.48
CA ASN A 174 1.99 1.65 19.66
C ASN A 174 0.86 0.65 19.99
N LYS A 175 -0.04 0.98 20.89
CA LYS A 175 -1.23 0.18 21.20
C LYS A 175 -2.43 0.69 20.46
N LEU A 176 -3.23 -0.22 19.90
CA LEU A 176 -4.47 0.12 19.22
C LEU A 176 -5.45 0.72 20.24
N GLU A 177 -5.80 2.00 20.04
CA GLU A 177 -6.74 2.76 20.87
C GLU A 177 -8.14 2.72 20.27
N TYR A 178 -8.20 2.82 18.94
CA TYR A 178 -9.44 2.99 18.21
C TYR A 178 -9.38 2.28 16.85
N LEU A 179 -10.49 1.62 16.49
CA LEU A 179 -10.67 1.01 15.17
C LEU A 179 -12.13 1.16 14.75
N LYS A 180 -12.38 1.83 13.65
CA LYS A 180 -13.71 1.98 13.06
C LYS A 180 -13.66 1.64 11.58
N LYS A 181 -14.72 1.04 11.08
CA LYS A 181 -14.92 0.73 9.68
C LYS A 181 -16.20 1.38 9.18
N TYR A 182 -16.16 1.81 7.93
CA TYR A 182 -17.31 2.38 7.23
C TYR A 182 -17.45 1.64 5.91
N ASN A 183 -18.62 1.08 5.65
CA ASN A 183 -18.92 0.55 4.32
C ASN A 183 -19.06 1.73 3.34
N PHE A 184 -18.69 1.55 2.09
CA PHE A 184 -18.82 2.62 1.09
C PHE A 184 -20.24 3.15 0.99
N PHE A 185 -21.26 2.29 1.12
CA PHE A 185 -22.65 2.71 1.07
C PHE A 185 -23.17 3.39 2.35
N GLU A 186 -22.37 3.42 3.42
CA GLU A 186 -22.64 4.23 4.61
C GLU A 186 -22.13 5.68 4.44
N LEU A 187 -21.29 5.93 3.45
CA LEU A 187 -20.75 7.26 3.17
C LEU A 187 -21.75 8.09 2.38
N PRO A 188 -22.23 9.25 2.88
CA PRO A 188 -23.41 9.94 2.34
C PRO A 188 -23.32 10.32 0.86
N ASN A 189 -22.13 10.57 0.36
CA ASN A 189 -21.92 11.06 -1.00
C ASN A 189 -21.31 10.01 -1.93
N PHE A 190 -21.02 8.81 -1.44
CA PHE A 190 -20.27 7.81 -2.20
C PHE A 190 -20.98 7.39 -3.50
N TYR A 191 -22.29 7.26 -3.48
CA TYR A 191 -23.07 6.76 -4.62
C TYR A 191 -24.11 7.75 -5.16
N LYS A 192 -24.21 8.96 -4.61
CA LYS A 192 -25.23 9.93 -5.03
C LYS A 192 -25.20 10.26 -6.52
N ASN A 193 -24.02 10.35 -7.10
CA ASN A 193 -23.86 10.66 -8.52
C ASN A 193 -24.23 9.48 -9.41
N ASP A 194 -24.14 8.28 -8.88
CA ASP A 194 -24.38 7.03 -9.61
C ASP A 194 -25.70 6.36 -9.27
N GLU A 195 -26.51 6.96 -8.38
CA GLU A 195 -27.76 6.38 -7.87
C GLU A 195 -28.71 5.97 -9.00
N LYS A 196 -28.79 6.79 -10.07
CA LYS A 196 -29.61 6.49 -11.25
C LYS A 196 -29.17 5.28 -12.05
N TYR A 197 -27.88 4.85 -11.90
CA TYR A 197 -27.34 3.68 -12.57
C TYR A 197 -27.36 2.43 -11.68
N LEU A 198 -27.64 2.59 -10.39
CA LEU A 198 -27.74 1.46 -9.47
C LEU A 198 -29.01 0.64 -9.78
N LYS A 199 -28.81 -0.67 -9.93
CA LYS A 199 -29.92 -1.61 -10.12
C LYS A 199 -30.86 -1.57 -8.89
N THR A 200 -32.15 -1.70 -9.11
CA THR A 200 -33.18 -1.68 -8.06
C THR A 200 -32.87 -2.63 -6.88
N ASN A 201 -32.29 -3.79 -7.16
CA ASN A 201 -31.93 -4.74 -6.13
C ASN A 201 -30.77 -4.23 -5.24
N ILE A 202 -29.85 -3.42 -5.77
CA ILE A 202 -28.77 -2.80 -4.99
C ILE A 202 -29.36 -1.73 -4.08
N LEU A 203 -30.23 -0.86 -4.59
CA LEU A 203 -30.91 0.15 -3.80
C LEU A 203 -31.71 -0.46 -2.64
N LYS A 204 -32.40 -1.60 -2.89
CA LYS A 204 -33.08 -2.35 -1.85
C LYS A 204 -32.14 -2.86 -0.76
N LYS A 205 -30.97 -3.37 -1.13
CA LYS A 205 -29.96 -3.83 -0.17
C LYS A 205 -29.38 -2.67 0.64
N ILE A 206 -29.12 -1.52 0.01
CA ILE A 206 -28.68 -0.31 0.69
C ILE A 206 -29.70 0.12 1.74
N LYS A 207 -31.00 0.21 1.34
CA LYS A 207 -32.09 0.56 2.24
C LYS A 207 -32.20 -0.38 3.44
N ASN A 208 -31.97 -1.68 3.22
CA ASN A 208 -32.01 -2.69 4.27
C ASN A 208 -30.70 -2.79 5.06
N LYS A 209 -29.68 -1.98 4.76
CA LYS A 209 -28.32 -2.05 5.34
C LYS A 209 -27.61 -3.40 5.12
N ASP A 210 -28.02 -4.13 4.08
CA ASP A 210 -27.42 -5.43 3.68
C ASP A 210 -26.15 -5.23 2.83
N PHE A 211 -25.26 -4.34 3.24
CA PHE A 211 -24.10 -3.91 2.48
C PHE A 211 -23.18 -5.06 2.09
N ASP A 212 -23.02 -6.06 2.94
CA ASP A 212 -22.19 -7.22 2.67
C ASP A 212 -22.70 -8.09 1.50
N LYS A 213 -23.93 -7.94 1.09
CA LYS A 213 -24.53 -8.65 -0.04
C LYS A 213 -24.37 -7.89 -1.36
N ILE A 214 -23.79 -6.69 -1.32
CA ILE A 214 -23.54 -5.88 -2.52
C ILE A 214 -22.18 -6.29 -3.09
N LYS A 215 -22.15 -6.64 -4.37
CA LYS A 215 -20.90 -6.74 -5.12
C LYS A 215 -20.57 -5.37 -5.69
N PHE A 216 -19.34 -5.00 -5.57
CA PHE A 216 -18.79 -3.78 -6.11
C PHE A 216 -17.86 -4.16 -7.27
N ASP A 217 -18.18 -3.71 -8.48
CA ASP A 217 -17.42 -4.07 -9.69
C ASP A 217 -16.24 -3.09 -9.92
N HIS A 218 -15.82 -2.39 -8.88
CA HIS A 218 -14.74 -1.43 -8.92
C HIS A 218 -13.53 -1.92 -8.12
N ASN A 219 -12.37 -1.77 -8.70
CA ASN A 219 -11.11 -1.89 -7.97
C ASN A 219 -10.69 -0.51 -7.45
N PHE A 220 -10.34 -0.44 -6.18
CA PHE A 220 -9.84 0.78 -5.57
C PHE A 220 -8.33 0.73 -5.42
N ILE A 221 -7.66 1.76 -5.93
CA ILE A 221 -6.22 1.98 -5.73
C ILE A 221 -6.09 3.12 -4.73
N PRO A 222 -5.65 2.83 -3.49
CA PRO A 222 -5.45 3.87 -2.50
C PRO A 222 -4.23 4.72 -2.86
N ASN A 223 -4.38 6.02 -2.74
CA ASN A 223 -3.29 6.97 -2.83
C ASN A 223 -2.67 7.22 -1.45
N GLU A 224 -1.66 8.08 -1.39
CA GLU A 224 -1.05 8.45 -0.13
C GLU A 224 -2.04 9.18 0.80
N LEU A 225 -1.82 8.98 2.10
CA LEU A 225 -2.49 9.74 3.15
C LEU A 225 -1.73 11.05 3.35
N ILE A 226 -2.39 12.17 3.08
CA ILE A 226 -1.80 13.50 3.19
C ILE A 226 -2.46 14.31 4.31
N LYS A 227 -1.67 15.17 4.94
CA LYS A 227 -2.16 16.14 5.91
C LYS A 227 -2.38 17.48 5.21
N ILE A 228 -3.59 18.01 5.30
CA ILE A 228 -3.95 19.36 4.85
C ILE A 228 -4.50 20.08 6.07
N ASP A 229 -3.80 21.11 6.52
CA ASP A 229 -4.07 21.82 7.77
C ASP A 229 -4.16 20.86 8.98
N ASN A 230 -5.31 20.78 9.62
CA ASN A 230 -5.57 19.88 10.75
C ASN A 230 -6.25 18.55 10.34
N ASN A 231 -6.49 18.36 9.05
CA ASN A 231 -7.21 17.21 8.53
C ASN A 231 -6.25 16.19 7.90
N LEU A 232 -6.58 14.91 8.04
CA LEU A 232 -5.96 13.84 7.25
C LEU A 232 -6.88 13.52 6.07
N VAL A 233 -6.33 13.62 4.87
CA VAL A 233 -7.05 13.33 3.62
C VAL A 233 -6.58 12.00 3.08
N PHE A 234 -7.50 11.07 2.94
CA PHE A 234 -7.29 9.79 2.27
C PHE A 234 -8.05 9.81 0.96
N SER A 235 -7.36 9.51 -0.13
CA SER A 235 -7.96 9.37 -1.45
C SER A 235 -7.71 7.98 -2.02
N ALA A 236 -8.62 7.53 -2.85
CA ALA A 236 -8.47 6.30 -3.61
C ALA A 236 -9.08 6.49 -5.00
N GLU A 237 -8.40 5.97 -6.01
CA GLU A 237 -8.93 5.93 -7.36
C GLU A 237 -9.79 4.69 -7.54
N SER A 238 -10.93 4.85 -8.22
CA SER A 238 -11.81 3.74 -8.57
C SER A 238 -11.62 3.37 -10.03
N ILE A 239 -11.35 2.11 -10.30
CA ILE A 239 -11.19 1.58 -11.65
C ILE A 239 -12.32 0.61 -11.93
N LEU A 240 -13.15 0.94 -12.91
CA LEU A 240 -14.16 0.03 -13.45
C LEU A 240 -13.50 -0.89 -14.49
N LEU A 241 -13.45 -2.19 -14.22
CA LEU A 241 -13.01 -3.16 -15.21
C LEU A 241 -14.17 -3.49 -16.14
N ASN A 242 -14.20 -2.85 -17.30
CA ASN A 242 -15.16 -3.22 -18.35
C ASN A 242 -14.59 -4.39 -19.17
N TYR A 243 -15.13 -5.59 -18.97
CA TYR A 243 -14.85 -6.75 -19.81
C TYR A 243 -15.70 -6.65 -21.07
N ASN A 244 -15.18 -6.04 -22.12
CA ASN A 244 -15.72 -6.26 -23.45
C ASN A 244 -15.24 -7.62 -23.95
N ASN A 245 -16.16 -8.45 -24.44
CA ASN A 245 -15.92 -9.81 -24.99
C ASN A 245 -14.94 -9.86 -26.17
N ASN A 246 -14.36 -8.74 -26.59
CA ASN A 246 -13.45 -8.60 -27.74
C ASN A 246 -11.99 -8.34 -27.32
N ASN A 247 -11.48 -8.99 -26.27
CA ASN A 247 -10.05 -8.96 -25.87
C ASN A 247 -9.33 -7.59 -25.80
N ASN A 248 -10.04 -6.48 -25.86
CA ASN A 248 -9.50 -5.14 -25.71
C ASN A 248 -9.88 -4.61 -24.34
N TYR A 249 -8.88 -4.46 -23.49
CA TYR A 249 -9.03 -3.78 -22.20
C TYR A 249 -9.12 -2.28 -22.45
N THR A 250 -10.27 -1.69 -22.21
CA THR A 250 -10.40 -0.24 -22.20
C THR A 250 -10.25 0.25 -20.77
N TYR A 251 -9.16 0.95 -20.48
CA TYR A 251 -8.94 1.64 -19.22
C TYR A 251 -9.81 2.90 -19.22
N ILE A 252 -10.81 2.97 -18.35
CA ILE A 252 -11.58 4.19 -18.10
C ILE A 252 -11.23 4.63 -16.67
N PRO A 253 -10.37 5.66 -16.52
CA PRO A 253 -10.12 6.22 -15.20
C PRO A 253 -11.37 6.98 -14.73
N TYR A 254 -11.99 6.50 -13.67
CA TYR A 254 -13.07 7.21 -13.00
C TYR A 254 -12.48 7.94 -11.80
N TYR A 255 -12.27 9.26 -11.94
CA TYR A 255 -11.74 10.08 -10.87
C TYR A 255 -12.86 10.48 -9.91
N ASN A 256 -13.05 9.73 -8.84
CA ASN A 256 -13.82 10.17 -7.68
C ASN A 256 -12.88 10.29 -6.49
N THR A 257 -12.51 11.52 -6.15
CA THR A 257 -11.71 11.82 -4.97
C THR A 257 -12.65 11.91 -3.76
N TYR A 258 -12.53 10.98 -2.83
CA TYR A 258 -13.27 11.03 -1.56
C TYR A 258 -12.34 11.56 -0.48
N ALA A 259 -12.65 12.74 0.03
CA ALA A 259 -11.97 13.31 1.18
C ALA A 259 -12.80 13.02 2.44
N GLY A 260 -12.20 12.33 3.39
CA GLY A 260 -12.74 12.17 4.74
C GLY A 260 -11.96 13.09 5.69
N THR A 261 -12.66 13.92 6.46
CA THR A 261 -12.06 14.73 7.52
C THR A 261 -12.17 13.99 8.84
N TYR A 262 -11.07 13.95 9.58
CA TYR A 262 -11.03 13.48 10.95
C TYR A 262 -10.86 14.71 11.85
N ASP A 263 -11.92 15.09 12.54
CA ASP A 263 -11.86 16.10 13.63
C ASP A 263 -11.27 15.46 14.88
N LYS A 264 -10.42 16.22 15.57
CA LYS A 264 -9.73 15.79 16.80
C LYS A 264 -10.68 15.59 17.96
#